data_cae2bf733b5d53759075b567c47ff468
#
_entry.id   cae2bf733b5d53759075b567c47ff468
#
_cell.length_a   1.000
_cell.length_b   1.000
_cell.length_c   1.000
_cell.angle_alpha   90.00
_cell.angle_beta   90.00
_cell.angle_gamma   90.00
#
_symmetry.space_group_name_H-M   'P 1'
#
loop_
_entity.id
_entity.type
_entity.pdbx_description
1 polymer ?
#
loop_
_entity_poly.entity_id
_entity_poly.type
_entity_poly.pdbx_seq_one_letter_code
_entity_poly.pdbx_strand_id
1 'polypeptide(L)'
;PFSTLGWPEAGAQDLQTYYPTTTLVTGFDIIFFWVARMTMMAGHFTDAMPFETVYIHGLVRDENNKKMSKSANNGIDPLVLINKYGTDALRYTLIREVTGAGQDIRLEYDRKTDESSSVEASRNFTNKLWNASRFVMMNLGGQSPAELGVPDLDHLELADRWILSRFNRVVQTVRGHLDQYGMGEAAKDLYEFIWGDFCDWYIELVKARLQTPGVSKRTAQQTLAFVLDGILKLLHPFMPHITEEVWHTLTQVGDDQFLALQPYPTPFAGLMDDPLEEQFSLLFNTVRTVRNLRAEAGIKPGQRIETILESDNPQERQILRATADYLKDLGKIDTLVIAGGDSAPAPVAPSGSFSVGTALAPLGHLWKSLYPLLETPLDYATNFLADSRRPALTLLWLLVGLIGLRLASGVAAAVDSTPLFGDLMELVGLYYTVTLVRRHLLSGGDRQQLRQSLGAWWAEVIGPEPPARPAPRSTPLPQASLPLASDLANQGNGRDNGAHGQSHGVSTPAAPPRQLFAGVTGTVQVLIPLTGLVDVEALRAKLTKDLAKVEAEAQALTGRLNNPGFVDKAPATVVTGARQALAEAETQATILRDRLERL
;
A
#
# COMPACT_ATOMS: atom_id res chain seq x y z
N PRO A 1 -11.97 -28.16 -28.50
CA PRO A 1 -10.64 -27.90 -29.09
C PRO A 1 -10.00 -29.17 -29.69
N PHE A 2 -10.07 -30.34 -29.00
CA PHE A 2 -9.35 -31.53 -29.45
C PHE A 2 -9.69 -31.94 -30.89
N SER A 3 -10.95 -31.85 -31.31
CA SER A 3 -11.39 -32.23 -32.67
C SER A 3 -10.81 -31.35 -33.77
N THR A 4 -10.53 -30.07 -33.48
CA THR A 4 -9.95 -29.12 -34.44
C THR A 4 -8.41 -29.16 -34.47
N LEU A 5 -7.80 -29.85 -33.50
CA LEU A 5 -6.37 -30.01 -33.37
C LEU A 5 -5.87 -31.36 -33.94
N GLY A 6 -6.72 -32.07 -34.65
CA GLY A 6 -6.35 -33.29 -35.36
C GLY A 6 -6.78 -34.60 -34.73
N TRP A 7 -7.54 -34.61 -33.62
CA TRP A 7 -8.12 -35.83 -33.07
C TRP A 7 -9.11 -36.47 -34.09
N PRO A 8 -9.13 -37.81 -34.27
CA PRO A 8 -8.47 -38.87 -33.47
C PRO A 8 -7.10 -39.33 -33.98
N GLU A 9 -6.43 -38.57 -34.84
CA GLU A 9 -5.13 -38.97 -35.37
C GLU A 9 -4.06 -39.03 -34.28
N ALA A 10 -3.50 -40.25 -34.08
CA ALA A 10 -2.46 -40.46 -33.07
C ALA A 10 -1.12 -39.89 -33.51
N GLY A 11 -0.83 -38.70 -33.47
CA GLY A 11 0.42 -38.03 -33.90
C GLY A 11 0.19 -36.63 -34.42
N ALA A 12 -1.04 -36.14 -34.32
CA ALA A 12 -1.37 -34.76 -34.62
C ALA A 12 -0.52 -33.83 -33.72
N GLN A 13 0.42 -33.10 -34.33
CA GLN A 13 1.39 -32.25 -33.61
C GLN A 13 0.69 -31.14 -32.83
N ASP A 14 -0.34 -30.53 -33.41
CA ASP A 14 -1.10 -29.47 -32.75
C ASP A 14 -1.85 -29.99 -31.52
N LEU A 15 -2.39 -31.21 -31.61
CA LEU A 15 -3.04 -31.85 -30.46
C LEU A 15 -2.06 -32.08 -29.30
N GLN A 16 -0.87 -32.58 -29.61
CA GLN A 16 0.18 -32.79 -28.59
C GLN A 16 0.71 -31.51 -27.97
N THR A 17 0.72 -30.42 -28.75
CA THR A 17 1.25 -29.11 -28.29
C THR A 17 0.23 -28.31 -27.50
N TYR A 18 -1.04 -28.27 -27.94
CA TYR A 18 -2.03 -27.32 -27.44
C TYR A 18 -3.16 -27.95 -26.63
N TYR A 19 -3.14 -29.28 -26.43
CA TYR A 19 -4.14 -30.00 -25.66
C TYR A 19 -3.49 -30.92 -24.61
N PRO A 20 -3.93 -30.84 -23.30
CA PRO A 20 -4.97 -29.99 -22.73
C PRO A 20 -4.61 -28.50 -22.76
N THR A 21 -5.62 -27.63 -22.76
CA THR A 21 -5.45 -26.19 -22.66
C THR A 21 -5.07 -25.80 -21.23
N THR A 22 -4.12 -24.90 -21.05
CA THR A 22 -3.68 -24.50 -19.69
C THR A 22 -4.81 -23.79 -18.93
N THR A 23 -5.44 -22.77 -19.55
CA THR A 23 -6.47 -21.98 -18.88
C THR A 23 -7.67 -21.73 -19.79
N LEU A 24 -8.89 -21.99 -19.28
CA LEU A 24 -10.14 -21.58 -19.87
C LEU A 24 -10.68 -20.36 -19.13
N VAL A 25 -10.95 -19.27 -19.84
CA VAL A 25 -11.58 -18.06 -19.29
C VAL A 25 -13.06 -18.05 -19.65
N THR A 26 -13.95 -17.90 -18.66
CA THR A 26 -15.40 -17.97 -18.86
C THR A 26 -16.16 -17.11 -17.85
N GLY A 27 -17.39 -16.70 -18.22
CA GLY A 27 -18.35 -16.15 -17.27
C GLY A 27 -19.01 -17.26 -16.43
N PHE A 28 -19.42 -16.94 -15.21
CA PHE A 28 -20.09 -17.89 -14.33
C PHE A 28 -21.44 -18.39 -14.88
N ASP A 29 -22.12 -17.56 -15.67
CA ASP A 29 -23.46 -17.85 -16.21
C ASP A 29 -23.47 -18.90 -17.33
N ILE A 30 -22.31 -19.23 -17.89
CA ILE A 30 -22.18 -20.23 -18.96
C ILE A 30 -21.36 -21.47 -18.54
N ILE A 31 -21.00 -21.61 -17.27
CA ILE A 31 -20.25 -22.78 -16.76
C ILE A 31 -21.02 -24.06 -17.09
N PHE A 32 -22.31 -24.12 -16.75
CA PHE A 32 -23.14 -25.31 -16.93
C PHE A 32 -23.33 -25.67 -18.41
N PHE A 33 -23.52 -24.67 -19.27
CA PHE A 33 -23.80 -24.90 -20.69
C PHE A 33 -22.57 -25.12 -21.55
N TRP A 34 -21.41 -24.58 -21.15
CA TRP A 34 -20.19 -24.65 -21.94
C TRP A 34 -19.11 -25.49 -21.26
N VAL A 35 -18.71 -25.13 -20.05
CA VAL A 35 -17.58 -25.78 -19.36
C VAL A 35 -17.90 -27.23 -19.06
N ALA A 36 -19.07 -27.51 -18.49
CA ALA A 36 -19.50 -28.87 -18.19
C ALA A 36 -19.56 -29.76 -19.45
N ARG A 37 -20.10 -29.23 -20.56
CA ARG A 37 -20.13 -29.98 -21.83
C ARG A 37 -18.74 -30.25 -22.38
N MET A 38 -17.84 -29.25 -22.35
CA MET A 38 -16.47 -29.43 -22.81
C MET A 38 -15.76 -30.52 -21.99
N THR A 39 -15.93 -30.49 -20.67
CA THR A 39 -15.33 -31.47 -19.75
C THR A 39 -15.89 -32.86 -19.99
N MET A 40 -17.22 -33.03 -20.14
CA MET A 40 -17.85 -34.31 -20.40
C MET A 40 -17.42 -34.90 -21.74
N MET A 41 -17.41 -34.09 -22.80
CA MET A 41 -17.01 -34.55 -24.14
C MET A 41 -15.53 -34.92 -24.19
N ALA A 42 -14.67 -34.10 -23.58
CA ALA A 42 -13.25 -34.37 -23.52
C ALA A 42 -12.95 -35.65 -22.73
N GLY A 43 -13.50 -35.79 -21.52
CA GLY A 43 -13.34 -37.01 -20.72
C GLY A 43 -13.82 -38.26 -21.43
N HIS A 44 -14.92 -38.16 -22.20
CA HIS A 44 -15.43 -39.32 -22.94
C HIS A 44 -14.57 -39.70 -24.15
N PHE A 45 -14.05 -38.72 -24.92
CA PHE A 45 -13.36 -39.03 -26.17
C PHE A 45 -11.84 -39.08 -26.05
N THR A 46 -11.24 -38.43 -25.05
CA THR A 46 -9.79 -38.32 -24.92
C THR A 46 -9.25 -38.89 -23.60
N ASP A 47 -10.12 -39.36 -22.70
CA ASP A 47 -9.77 -39.76 -21.32
C ASP A 47 -8.95 -38.70 -20.53
N ALA A 48 -9.05 -37.45 -20.91
CA ALA A 48 -8.31 -36.35 -20.31
C ALA A 48 -9.20 -35.13 -20.04
N MET A 49 -8.86 -34.35 -18.99
CA MET A 49 -9.48 -33.05 -18.76
C MET A 49 -9.01 -32.07 -19.82
N PRO A 50 -9.93 -31.24 -20.37
CA PRO A 50 -9.59 -30.34 -21.49
C PRO A 50 -8.81 -29.10 -21.08
N PHE A 51 -8.73 -28.76 -19.79
CA PHE A 51 -8.01 -27.63 -19.24
C PHE A 51 -7.55 -27.92 -17.81
N GLU A 52 -6.45 -27.28 -17.43
CA GLU A 52 -5.91 -27.38 -16.07
C GLU A 52 -6.64 -26.41 -15.12
N THR A 53 -6.90 -25.19 -15.58
CA THR A 53 -7.56 -24.13 -14.80
C THR A 53 -8.78 -23.58 -15.53
N VAL A 54 -9.86 -23.32 -14.77
CA VAL A 54 -11.02 -22.56 -15.25
C VAL A 54 -11.06 -21.23 -14.50
N TYR A 55 -10.72 -20.15 -15.21
CA TYR A 55 -10.81 -18.80 -14.68
C TYR A 55 -12.21 -18.23 -14.92
N ILE A 56 -12.92 -17.92 -13.83
CA ILE A 56 -14.29 -17.41 -13.88
C ILE A 56 -14.26 -15.89 -13.66
N HIS A 57 -14.59 -15.14 -14.72
CA HIS A 57 -14.68 -13.69 -14.64
C HIS A 57 -16.10 -13.21 -14.32
N GLY A 58 -16.21 -12.01 -13.73
CA GLY A 58 -17.48 -11.30 -13.55
C GLY A 58 -18.04 -10.75 -14.87
N LEU A 59 -19.32 -10.35 -14.85
CA LEU A 59 -19.96 -9.71 -15.98
C LEU A 59 -19.89 -8.19 -15.86
N VAL A 60 -19.76 -7.51 -16.98
CA VAL A 60 -19.94 -6.06 -17.03
C VAL A 60 -21.44 -5.73 -16.97
N ARG A 61 -21.84 -4.94 -15.98
CA ARG A 61 -23.21 -4.49 -15.76
C ARG A 61 -23.38 -3.03 -16.18
N ASP A 62 -24.60 -2.64 -16.45
CA ASP A 62 -24.95 -1.26 -16.80
C ASP A 62 -24.80 -0.31 -15.59
N GLU A 63 -25.03 0.97 -15.82
CA GLU A 63 -24.97 2.05 -14.83
C GLU A 63 -25.91 1.86 -13.63
N ASN A 64 -26.97 1.05 -13.80
CA ASN A 64 -27.94 0.69 -12.78
C ASN A 64 -27.64 -0.67 -12.11
N ASN A 65 -26.45 -1.22 -12.35
CA ASN A 65 -26.02 -2.54 -11.87
C ASN A 65 -26.89 -3.71 -12.38
N LYS A 66 -27.52 -3.56 -13.57
CA LYS A 66 -28.30 -4.63 -14.21
C LYS A 66 -27.46 -5.35 -15.24
N LYS A 67 -27.69 -6.66 -15.39
CA LYS A 67 -27.10 -7.47 -16.46
C LYS A 67 -27.49 -6.89 -17.83
N MET A 68 -26.51 -6.64 -18.69
CA MET A 68 -26.74 -6.17 -20.03
C MET A 68 -27.37 -7.27 -20.91
N SER A 69 -28.40 -6.94 -21.65
CA SER A 69 -29.02 -7.85 -22.61
C SER A 69 -29.62 -7.10 -23.80
N LYS A 70 -29.73 -7.77 -24.95
CA LYS A 70 -30.37 -7.22 -26.14
C LYS A 70 -31.85 -6.91 -25.88
N SER A 71 -32.55 -7.76 -25.12
CA SER A 71 -33.96 -7.60 -24.78
C SER A 71 -34.23 -6.40 -23.85
N ALA A 72 -33.29 -6.08 -22.98
CA ALA A 72 -33.38 -4.91 -22.08
C ALA A 72 -32.90 -3.61 -22.75
N ASN A 73 -32.27 -3.69 -23.91
CA ASN A 73 -31.70 -2.57 -24.67
C ASN A 73 -30.80 -1.67 -23.79
N ASN A 74 -30.08 -2.30 -22.84
CA ASN A 74 -29.22 -1.61 -21.90
C ASN A 74 -27.72 -1.87 -22.14
N GLY A 75 -27.36 -2.42 -23.30
CA GLY A 75 -25.97 -2.59 -23.70
C GLY A 75 -25.23 -1.25 -23.80
N ILE A 76 -23.97 -1.23 -23.41
CA ILE A 76 -23.05 -0.12 -23.63
C ILE A 76 -22.12 -0.56 -24.77
N ASP A 77 -22.10 0.19 -25.86
CA ASP A 77 -21.22 -0.12 -26.99
C ASP A 77 -19.77 0.26 -26.62
N PRO A 78 -18.85 -0.70 -26.56
CA PRO A 78 -17.46 -0.42 -26.23
C PRO A 78 -16.78 0.50 -27.25
N LEU A 79 -17.23 0.50 -28.53
CA LEU A 79 -16.65 1.37 -29.56
C LEU A 79 -16.89 2.84 -29.30
N VAL A 80 -18.02 3.20 -28.68
CA VAL A 80 -18.29 4.59 -28.26
C VAL A 80 -17.25 5.06 -27.24
N LEU A 81 -16.95 4.23 -26.23
CA LEU A 81 -15.94 4.54 -25.20
C LEU A 81 -14.53 4.52 -25.77
N ILE A 82 -14.22 3.57 -26.66
CA ILE A 82 -12.92 3.48 -27.35
C ILE A 82 -12.67 4.75 -28.16
N ASN A 83 -13.63 5.19 -28.94
CA ASN A 83 -13.50 6.40 -29.77
C ASN A 83 -13.34 7.67 -28.92
N LYS A 84 -13.95 7.72 -27.73
CA LYS A 84 -13.92 8.89 -26.85
C LYS A 84 -12.68 8.92 -25.96
N TYR A 85 -12.26 7.79 -25.43
CA TYR A 85 -11.22 7.70 -24.39
C TYR A 85 -9.97 6.92 -24.79
N GLY A 86 -10.03 6.14 -25.87
CA GLY A 86 -8.96 5.26 -26.31
C GLY A 86 -9.12 3.81 -25.81
N THR A 87 -8.57 2.88 -26.59
CA THR A 87 -8.68 1.44 -26.33
C THR A 87 -8.04 1.04 -24.99
N ASP A 88 -6.83 1.54 -24.72
CA ASP A 88 -6.10 1.19 -23.49
C ASP A 88 -6.80 1.70 -22.23
N ALA A 89 -7.46 2.87 -22.30
CA ALA A 89 -8.22 3.39 -21.18
C ALA A 89 -9.40 2.48 -20.82
N LEU A 90 -10.17 1.99 -21.80
CA LEU A 90 -11.26 1.06 -21.55
C LEU A 90 -10.76 -0.29 -21.04
N ARG A 91 -9.72 -0.86 -21.68
CA ARG A 91 -9.11 -2.13 -21.25
C ARG A 91 -8.63 -2.08 -19.81
N TYR A 92 -7.89 -1.04 -19.48
CA TYR A 92 -7.34 -0.84 -18.13
C TYR A 92 -8.44 -0.66 -17.09
N THR A 93 -9.49 0.12 -17.40
CA THR A 93 -10.65 0.29 -16.50
C THR A 93 -11.28 -1.06 -16.17
N LEU A 94 -11.61 -1.85 -17.20
CA LEU A 94 -12.29 -3.12 -17.01
C LEU A 94 -11.45 -4.10 -16.16
N ILE A 95 -10.12 -4.12 -16.33
CA ILE A 95 -9.26 -5.00 -15.56
C ILE A 95 -9.10 -4.48 -14.12
N ARG A 96 -8.87 -3.17 -13.95
CA ARG A 96 -8.67 -2.56 -12.63
C ARG A 96 -9.88 -2.70 -11.70
N GLU A 97 -11.09 -2.68 -12.27
CA GLU A 97 -12.33 -2.84 -11.50
C GLU A 97 -12.62 -4.31 -11.10
N VAL A 98 -11.85 -5.29 -11.63
CA VAL A 98 -11.94 -6.68 -11.16
C VAL A 98 -11.35 -6.78 -9.76
N THR A 99 -12.18 -7.09 -8.78
CA THR A 99 -11.78 -7.37 -7.41
C THR A 99 -12.12 -8.81 -7.10
N GLY A 100 -11.10 -9.66 -6.93
CA GLY A 100 -11.29 -11.09 -6.68
C GLY A 100 -11.89 -11.85 -7.86
N ALA A 101 -12.14 -13.15 -7.66
CA ALA A 101 -12.71 -14.01 -8.69
C ALA A 101 -14.24 -13.82 -8.81
N GLY A 102 -14.72 -13.54 -10.02
CA GLY A 102 -16.14 -13.64 -10.36
C GLY A 102 -17.03 -12.48 -9.92
N GLN A 103 -16.49 -11.37 -9.43
CA GLN A 103 -17.30 -10.19 -9.12
C GLN A 103 -17.69 -9.43 -10.40
N ASP A 104 -18.97 -9.05 -10.46
CA ASP A 104 -19.47 -8.25 -11.57
C ASP A 104 -18.97 -6.81 -11.50
N ILE A 105 -18.66 -6.23 -12.65
CA ILE A 105 -18.16 -4.87 -12.81
C ILE A 105 -19.32 -3.96 -13.17
N ARG A 106 -19.65 -2.99 -12.33
CA ARG A 106 -20.58 -1.93 -12.68
C ARG A 106 -19.85 -0.85 -13.46
N LEU A 107 -20.17 -0.70 -14.75
CA LEU A 107 -19.60 0.37 -15.56
C LEU A 107 -20.44 1.65 -15.39
N GLU A 108 -19.83 2.69 -14.85
CA GLU A 108 -20.44 4.02 -14.78
C GLU A 108 -20.54 4.61 -16.18
N TYR A 109 -21.77 4.96 -16.59
CA TYR A 109 -22.03 5.44 -17.94
C TYR A 109 -23.22 6.40 -17.98
N ASP A 110 -23.03 7.59 -18.53
CA ASP A 110 -24.11 8.52 -18.82
C ASP A 110 -24.58 8.35 -20.27
N ARG A 111 -25.79 7.82 -20.44
CA ARG A 111 -26.38 7.55 -21.76
C ARG A 111 -26.72 8.80 -22.57
N LYS A 112 -26.72 9.99 -21.98
CA LYS A 112 -27.02 11.25 -22.69
C LYS A 112 -25.77 11.86 -23.30
N THR A 113 -24.64 11.72 -22.61
CA THR A 113 -23.36 12.32 -23.02
C THR A 113 -22.37 11.30 -23.53
N ASP A 114 -22.69 10.01 -23.41
CA ASP A 114 -21.79 8.88 -23.68
C ASP A 114 -20.48 8.99 -22.86
N GLU A 115 -20.61 9.38 -21.59
CA GLU A 115 -19.47 9.59 -20.68
C GLU A 115 -19.38 8.49 -19.63
N SER A 116 -18.12 8.21 -19.24
CA SER A 116 -17.79 7.29 -18.17
C SER A 116 -16.64 7.87 -17.35
N SER A 117 -16.91 8.23 -16.10
CA SER A 117 -15.91 8.81 -15.18
C SER A 117 -14.76 7.85 -14.90
N SER A 118 -15.03 6.55 -14.78
CA SER A 118 -14.01 5.52 -14.54
C SER A 118 -13.09 5.34 -15.75
N VAL A 119 -13.64 5.35 -16.99
CA VAL A 119 -12.83 5.27 -18.21
C VAL A 119 -12.06 6.57 -18.44
N GLU A 120 -12.65 7.72 -18.11
CA GLU A 120 -11.95 9.00 -18.15
C GLU A 120 -10.75 9.05 -17.20
N ALA A 121 -10.90 8.52 -15.99
CA ALA A 121 -9.78 8.41 -15.03
C ALA A 121 -8.63 7.57 -15.61
N SER A 122 -8.94 6.47 -16.30
CA SER A 122 -7.92 5.63 -16.96
C SER A 122 -7.29 6.34 -18.17
N ARG A 123 -8.04 7.15 -18.92
CA ARG A 123 -7.46 8.03 -19.96
C ARG A 123 -6.50 9.05 -19.35
N ASN A 124 -6.83 9.62 -18.20
CA ASN A 124 -5.95 10.55 -17.50
C ASN A 124 -4.67 9.85 -17.02
N PHE A 125 -4.75 8.58 -16.62
CA PHE A 125 -3.58 7.76 -16.35
C PHE A 125 -2.72 7.53 -17.59
N THR A 126 -3.34 7.22 -18.75
CA THR A 126 -2.65 7.11 -20.04
C THR A 126 -1.90 8.40 -20.38
N ASN A 127 -2.55 9.56 -20.21
CA ASN A 127 -1.93 10.87 -20.43
C ASN A 127 -0.77 11.16 -19.45
N LYS A 128 -0.90 10.73 -18.19
CA LYS A 128 0.17 10.88 -17.18
C LYS A 128 1.39 10.07 -17.59
N LEU A 129 1.19 8.79 -17.99
CA LEU A 129 2.27 7.92 -18.48
C LEU A 129 2.96 8.52 -19.71
N TRP A 130 2.19 8.98 -20.70
CA TRP A 130 2.72 9.64 -21.89
C TRP A 130 3.61 10.83 -21.55
N ASN A 131 3.13 11.73 -20.69
CA ASN A 131 3.89 12.91 -20.29
C ASN A 131 5.15 12.56 -19.49
N ALA A 132 5.07 11.58 -18.60
CA ALA A 132 6.24 11.08 -17.86
C ALA A 132 7.28 10.46 -18.78
N SER A 133 6.86 9.62 -19.73
CA SER A 133 7.74 9.00 -20.73
C SER A 133 8.42 10.06 -21.61
N ARG A 134 7.64 11.07 -22.06
CA ARG A 134 8.19 12.20 -22.82
C ARG A 134 9.24 12.96 -22.01
N PHE A 135 8.97 13.23 -20.73
CA PHE A 135 9.95 13.88 -19.84
C PHE A 135 11.23 13.06 -19.74
N VAL A 136 11.13 11.75 -19.51
CA VAL A 136 12.28 10.87 -19.43
C VAL A 136 13.08 10.94 -20.73
N MET A 137 12.47 10.66 -21.88
CA MET A 137 13.16 10.65 -23.19
C MET A 137 13.85 11.98 -23.50
N MET A 138 13.23 13.13 -23.20
CA MET A 138 13.85 14.45 -23.36
C MET A 138 15.12 14.64 -22.51
N ASN A 139 15.24 13.93 -21.40
CA ASN A 139 16.38 14.03 -20.48
C ASN A 139 17.45 12.94 -20.70
N LEU A 140 17.22 11.94 -21.57
CA LEU A 140 18.22 10.91 -21.87
C LEU A 140 19.32 11.38 -22.84
N GLY A 141 19.21 12.59 -23.40
CA GLY A 141 20.20 13.14 -24.32
C GLY A 141 20.25 12.43 -25.68
N GLY A 142 19.12 11.85 -26.12
CA GLY A 142 19.00 11.11 -27.37
C GLY A 142 19.53 9.67 -27.32
N GLN A 143 19.93 9.19 -26.14
CA GLN A 143 20.44 7.83 -25.93
C GLN A 143 19.31 6.87 -25.56
N SER A 144 19.34 5.66 -26.11
CA SER A 144 18.47 4.55 -25.74
C SER A 144 18.89 3.90 -24.41
N PRO A 145 18.03 3.10 -23.75
CA PRO A 145 18.42 2.33 -22.56
C PRO A 145 19.63 1.40 -22.80
N ALA A 146 19.75 0.84 -24.00
CA ALA A 146 20.87 -0.03 -24.36
C ALA A 146 22.20 0.74 -24.40
N GLU A 147 22.21 1.97 -24.93
CA GLU A 147 23.39 2.85 -24.99
C GLU A 147 23.74 3.45 -23.62
N LEU A 148 22.74 3.72 -22.78
CA LEU A 148 22.95 4.18 -21.42
C LEU A 148 23.52 3.08 -20.53
N GLY A 149 23.11 1.83 -20.75
CA GLY A 149 23.43 0.69 -19.91
C GLY A 149 22.60 0.66 -18.62
N VAL A 150 22.78 -0.40 -17.83
CA VAL A 150 22.13 -0.56 -16.53
C VAL A 150 22.64 0.47 -15.53
N PRO A 151 21.83 0.82 -14.49
CA PRO A 151 22.26 1.70 -13.41
C PRO A 151 23.55 1.21 -12.74
N ASP A 152 24.51 2.11 -12.59
CA ASP A 152 25.75 1.83 -11.89
C ASP A 152 25.50 1.81 -10.38
N LEU A 153 25.57 0.63 -9.76
CA LEU A 153 25.24 0.41 -8.36
C LEU A 153 26.15 1.17 -7.39
N ASP A 154 27.41 1.42 -7.78
CA ASP A 154 28.39 2.12 -6.94
C ASP A 154 28.14 3.63 -6.88
N HIS A 155 27.38 4.17 -7.83
CA HIS A 155 27.10 5.60 -7.96
C HIS A 155 25.62 5.96 -7.72
N LEU A 156 24.80 5.01 -7.22
CA LEU A 156 23.40 5.26 -6.89
C LEU A 156 23.27 6.22 -5.71
N GLU A 157 22.51 7.29 -5.90
CA GLU A 157 22.08 8.15 -4.80
C GLU A 157 20.86 7.58 -4.08
N LEU A 158 20.50 8.15 -2.92
CA LEU A 158 19.38 7.64 -2.10
C LEU A 158 18.07 7.51 -2.90
N ALA A 159 17.75 8.49 -3.74
CA ALA A 159 16.54 8.46 -4.57
C ALA A 159 16.57 7.32 -5.61
N ASP A 160 17.73 7.03 -6.19
CA ASP A 160 17.89 5.94 -7.17
C ASP A 160 17.73 4.58 -6.49
N ARG A 161 18.37 4.40 -5.34
CA ARG A 161 18.22 3.18 -4.52
C ARG A 161 16.78 2.96 -4.10
N TRP A 162 16.10 4.02 -3.66
CA TRP A 162 14.70 3.96 -3.26
C TRP A 162 13.80 3.51 -4.43
N ILE A 163 13.88 4.16 -5.59
CA ILE A 163 12.99 3.80 -6.72
C ILE A 163 13.29 2.39 -7.25
N LEU A 164 14.55 1.96 -7.24
CA LEU A 164 14.93 0.60 -7.63
C LEU A 164 14.41 -0.44 -6.63
N SER A 165 14.41 -0.14 -5.33
CA SER A 165 13.79 -0.99 -4.31
C SER A 165 12.28 -1.11 -4.54
N ARG A 166 11.57 0.03 -4.68
CA ARG A 166 10.14 0.08 -4.97
C ARG A 166 9.78 -0.65 -6.26
N PHE A 167 10.57 -0.45 -7.33
CA PHE A 167 10.37 -1.13 -8.61
C PHE A 167 10.47 -2.65 -8.46
N ASN A 168 11.51 -3.16 -7.80
CA ASN A 168 11.68 -4.61 -7.60
C ASN A 168 10.56 -5.22 -6.74
N ARG A 169 10.07 -4.48 -5.73
CA ARG A 169 8.92 -4.89 -4.93
C ARG A 169 7.66 -4.99 -5.79
N VAL A 170 7.37 -4.00 -6.61
CA VAL A 170 6.23 -4.02 -7.53
C VAL A 170 6.33 -5.16 -8.54
N VAL A 171 7.52 -5.40 -9.11
CA VAL A 171 7.75 -6.57 -9.98
C VAL A 171 7.39 -7.87 -9.26
N GLN A 172 7.83 -8.04 -8.02
CA GLN A 172 7.53 -9.23 -7.22
C GLN A 172 6.02 -9.37 -6.95
N THR A 173 5.37 -8.29 -6.51
CA THR A 173 3.94 -8.29 -6.14
C THR A 173 3.06 -8.53 -7.36
N VAL A 174 3.32 -7.81 -8.47
CA VAL A 174 2.57 -7.96 -9.72
C VAL A 174 2.68 -9.38 -10.29
N ARG A 175 3.87 -9.97 -10.28
CA ARG A 175 4.04 -11.37 -10.69
C ARG A 175 3.25 -12.31 -9.78
N GLY A 176 3.34 -12.14 -8.47
CA GLY A 176 2.58 -12.94 -7.51
C GLY A 176 1.08 -12.87 -7.72
N HIS A 177 0.55 -11.67 -8.01
CA HIS A 177 -0.86 -11.50 -8.37
C HIS A 177 -1.22 -12.18 -9.69
N LEU A 178 -0.41 -12.02 -10.74
CA LEU A 178 -0.66 -12.67 -12.03
C LEU A 178 -0.62 -14.19 -11.94
N ASP A 179 0.31 -14.76 -11.18
CA ASP A 179 0.41 -16.20 -10.96
C ASP A 179 -0.83 -16.76 -10.22
N GLN A 180 -1.54 -15.92 -9.47
CA GLN A 180 -2.78 -16.24 -8.76
C GLN A 180 -4.03 -15.72 -9.49
N TYR A 181 -3.91 -15.29 -10.74
CA TYR A 181 -4.99 -14.69 -11.54
C TYR A 181 -5.58 -13.39 -10.94
N GLY A 182 -4.87 -12.71 -10.05
CA GLY A 182 -5.24 -11.42 -9.45
C GLY A 182 -4.94 -10.23 -10.37
N MET A 183 -5.57 -10.18 -11.54
CA MET A 183 -5.28 -9.17 -12.56
C MET A 183 -5.65 -7.75 -12.13
N GLY A 184 -6.73 -7.61 -11.35
CA GLY A 184 -7.18 -6.31 -10.86
C GLY A 184 -6.23 -5.74 -9.82
N GLU A 185 -5.74 -6.57 -8.91
CA GLU A 185 -4.74 -6.24 -7.89
C GLU A 185 -3.42 -5.83 -8.57
N ALA A 186 -2.96 -6.62 -9.54
CA ALA A 186 -1.76 -6.28 -10.32
C ALA A 186 -1.88 -4.91 -11.03
N ALA A 187 -3.05 -4.62 -11.62
CA ALA A 187 -3.30 -3.33 -12.26
C ALA A 187 -3.30 -2.16 -11.26
N LYS A 188 -3.82 -2.34 -10.04
CA LYS A 188 -3.82 -1.33 -8.97
C LYS A 188 -2.41 -1.05 -8.48
N ASP A 189 -1.62 -2.07 -8.20
CA ASP A 189 -0.23 -1.90 -7.75
C ASP A 189 0.62 -1.19 -8.80
N LEU A 190 0.43 -1.52 -10.08
CA LEU A 190 1.09 -0.79 -11.18
C LEU A 190 0.68 0.67 -11.22
N TYR A 191 -0.61 0.98 -11.02
CA TYR A 191 -1.08 2.35 -10.97
C TYR A 191 -0.42 3.15 -9.84
N GLU A 192 -0.41 2.59 -8.64
CA GLU A 192 0.16 3.24 -7.46
C GLU A 192 1.65 3.51 -7.62
N PHE A 193 2.39 2.54 -8.12
CA PHE A 193 3.81 2.71 -8.40
C PHE A 193 4.08 3.74 -9.49
N ILE A 194 3.38 3.63 -10.65
CA ILE A 194 3.64 4.50 -11.80
C ILE A 194 3.24 5.94 -11.49
N TRP A 195 2.03 6.13 -10.95
CA TRP A 195 1.52 7.47 -10.65
C TRP A 195 2.23 8.07 -9.43
N GLY A 196 2.23 7.33 -8.32
CA GLY A 196 2.76 7.78 -7.03
C GLY A 196 4.28 7.80 -7.00
N ASP A 197 4.91 6.62 -7.03
CA ASP A 197 6.34 6.53 -6.77
C ASP A 197 7.17 7.10 -7.93
N PHE A 198 6.87 6.71 -9.17
CA PHE A 198 7.68 7.13 -10.31
C PHE A 198 7.37 8.57 -10.74
N CYS A 199 6.09 8.89 -11.05
CA CYS A 199 5.74 10.19 -11.62
C CYS A 199 5.73 11.33 -10.60
N ASP A 200 5.14 11.12 -9.41
CA ASP A 200 4.93 12.21 -8.44
C ASP A 200 6.17 12.42 -7.56
N TRP A 201 7.01 11.38 -7.38
CA TRP A 201 8.18 11.49 -6.52
C TRP A 201 9.50 11.36 -7.27
N TYR A 202 9.81 10.21 -7.88
CA TYR A 202 11.15 9.99 -8.41
C TYR A 202 11.54 11.00 -9.49
N ILE A 203 10.65 11.29 -10.43
CA ILE A 203 10.89 12.31 -11.47
C ILE A 203 11.21 13.66 -10.82
N GLU A 204 10.49 14.07 -9.77
CA GLU A 204 10.74 15.34 -9.08
C GLU A 204 12.07 15.35 -8.33
N LEU A 205 12.42 14.23 -7.68
CA LEU A 205 13.68 14.08 -6.93
C LEU A 205 14.93 14.22 -7.81
N VAL A 206 14.87 13.76 -9.07
CA VAL A 206 16.03 13.78 -9.96
C VAL A 206 16.15 15.02 -10.83
N LYS A 207 15.14 15.90 -10.87
CA LYS A 207 15.12 17.09 -11.74
C LYS A 207 16.39 17.95 -11.63
N ALA A 208 16.82 18.24 -10.41
CA ALA A 208 18.01 19.08 -10.19
C ALA A 208 19.29 18.42 -10.74
N ARG A 209 19.43 17.12 -10.54
CA ARG A 209 20.58 16.33 -11.01
C ARG A 209 20.67 16.28 -12.54
N LEU A 210 19.53 16.21 -13.22
CA LEU A 210 19.46 16.18 -14.68
C LEU A 210 19.97 17.49 -15.34
N GLN A 211 20.03 18.60 -14.61
CA GLN A 211 20.51 19.88 -15.12
C GLN A 211 22.03 20.04 -15.07
N THR A 212 22.72 19.28 -14.19
CA THR A 212 24.16 19.44 -13.95
C THR A 212 24.92 18.27 -14.57
N PRO A 213 25.81 18.48 -15.56
CA PRO A 213 26.62 17.39 -16.14
C PRO A 213 27.49 16.69 -15.09
N GLY A 214 27.62 15.37 -15.19
CA GLY A 214 28.45 14.57 -14.29
C GLY A 214 27.93 13.15 -14.09
N VAL A 215 28.61 12.39 -13.21
CA VAL A 215 28.27 11.00 -12.89
C VAL A 215 26.85 10.91 -12.33
N SER A 216 26.47 11.82 -11.42
CA SER A 216 25.13 11.89 -10.82
C SER A 216 24.02 12.00 -11.88
N LYS A 217 24.19 12.86 -12.90
CA LYS A 217 23.25 12.95 -14.03
C LYS A 217 23.20 11.64 -14.81
N ARG A 218 24.33 11.03 -15.11
CA ARG A 218 24.41 9.77 -15.86
C ARG A 218 23.68 8.66 -15.14
N THR A 219 23.90 8.51 -13.83
CA THR A 219 23.23 7.52 -13.00
C THR A 219 21.70 7.75 -12.95
N ALA A 220 21.26 9.02 -12.82
CA ALA A 220 19.83 9.34 -12.88
C ALA A 220 19.22 9.00 -14.25
N GLN A 221 19.92 9.26 -15.36
CA GLN A 221 19.47 8.88 -16.71
C GLN A 221 19.35 7.37 -16.88
N GLN A 222 20.35 6.60 -16.43
CA GLN A 222 20.33 5.14 -16.44
C GLN A 222 19.14 4.59 -15.63
N THR A 223 18.94 5.11 -14.44
CA THR A 223 17.84 4.66 -13.56
C THR A 223 16.47 5.02 -14.14
N LEU A 224 16.29 6.24 -14.68
CA LEU A 224 15.06 6.64 -15.36
C LEU A 224 14.74 5.73 -16.55
N ALA A 225 15.72 5.46 -17.39
CA ALA A 225 15.56 4.61 -18.57
C ALA A 225 15.23 3.16 -18.18
N PHE A 226 15.96 2.60 -17.20
CA PHE A 226 15.76 1.25 -16.69
C PHE A 226 14.37 1.05 -16.09
N VAL A 227 13.95 1.96 -15.23
CA VAL A 227 12.64 1.87 -14.56
C VAL A 227 11.51 2.08 -15.56
N LEU A 228 11.64 3.02 -16.51
CA LEU A 228 10.61 3.24 -17.53
C LEU A 228 10.47 2.02 -18.45
N ASP A 229 11.57 1.43 -18.94
CA ASP A 229 11.53 0.19 -19.74
C ASP A 229 10.82 -0.93 -18.98
N GLY A 230 11.12 -1.10 -17.69
CA GLY A 230 10.47 -2.07 -16.85
C GLY A 230 8.98 -1.80 -16.62
N ILE A 231 8.58 -0.54 -16.43
CA ILE A 231 7.18 -0.11 -16.33
C ILE A 231 6.41 -0.50 -17.60
N LEU A 232 6.97 -0.20 -18.77
CA LEU A 232 6.33 -0.49 -20.05
C LEU A 232 6.11 -2.00 -20.23
N LYS A 233 7.10 -2.82 -19.87
CA LYS A 233 6.99 -4.29 -19.90
C LYS A 233 5.93 -4.81 -18.94
N LEU A 234 5.89 -4.30 -17.69
CA LEU A 234 4.91 -4.72 -16.69
C LEU A 234 3.47 -4.32 -17.08
N LEU A 235 3.30 -3.14 -17.67
CA LEU A 235 1.99 -2.59 -18.02
C LEU A 235 1.45 -3.11 -19.36
N HIS A 236 2.31 -3.64 -20.24
CA HIS A 236 1.96 -4.04 -21.61
C HIS A 236 0.75 -4.99 -21.69
N PRO A 237 0.59 -6.03 -20.85
CA PRO A 237 -0.60 -6.89 -20.89
C PRO A 237 -1.92 -6.15 -20.69
N PHE A 238 -1.90 -5.04 -19.99
CA PHE A 238 -3.07 -4.23 -19.66
C PHE A 238 -3.33 -3.13 -20.70
N MET A 239 -2.29 -2.44 -21.15
CA MET A 239 -2.33 -1.26 -22.01
C MET A 239 -1.36 -1.40 -23.20
N PRO A 240 -1.63 -2.35 -24.13
CA PRO A 240 -0.64 -2.73 -25.14
C PRO A 240 -0.29 -1.63 -26.13
N HIS A 241 -1.25 -0.74 -26.49
CA HIS A 241 -1.01 0.23 -27.55
C HIS A 241 -0.05 1.35 -27.13
N ILE A 242 -0.31 2.00 -26.00
CA ILE A 242 0.56 3.09 -25.52
C ILE A 242 1.94 2.57 -25.12
N THR A 243 1.99 1.39 -24.51
CA THR A 243 3.27 0.83 -24.04
C THR A 243 4.17 0.42 -25.20
N GLU A 244 3.61 -0.16 -26.27
CA GLU A 244 4.35 -0.49 -27.48
C GLU A 244 4.93 0.77 -28.14
N GLU A 245 4.09 1.79 -28.39
CA GLU A 245 4.50 3.06 -29.01
C GLU A 245 5.61 3.77 -28.23
N VAL A 246 5.43 3.87 -26.90
CA VAL A 246 6.44 4.49 -26.04
C VAL A 246 7.73 3.67 -26.00
N TRP A 247 7.64 2.34 -25.99
CA TRP A 247 8.79 1.46 -25.92
C TRP A 247 9.64 1.53 -27.19
N HIS A 248 9.02 1.52 -28.37
CA HIS A 248 9.71 1.73 -29.64
C HIS A 248 10.45 3.07 -29.67
N THR A 249 9.78 4.14 -29.25
CA THR A 249 10.40 5.47 -29.19
C THR A 249 11.56 5.52 -28.20
N LEU A 250 11.42 4.88 -27.03
CA LEU A 250 12.45 4.85 -25.98
C LEU A 250 13.67 4.02 -26.39
N THR A 251 13.44 2.84 -26.95
CA THR A 251 14.50 1.87 -27.25
C THR A 251 15.14 2.08 -28.60
N GLN A 252 14.45 2.78 -29.52
CA GLN A 252 14.92 3.06 -30.90
C GLN A 252 15.22 1.78 -31.69
N VAL A 253 14.49 0.68 -31.41
CA VAL A 253 14.62 -0.60 -32.10
C VAL A 253 13.88 -0.60 -33.44
N GLY A 254 14.18 -1.56 -34.30
CA GLY A 254 13.52 -1.72 -35.61
C GLY A 254 12.09 -2.20 -35.49
N ASP A 255 11.31 -2.03 -36.59
CA ASP A 255 9.88 -2.40 -36.66
C ASP A 255 9.63 -3.92 -36.57
N ASP A 256 10.67 -4.74 -36.57
CA ASP A 256 10.63 -6.19 -36.42
C ASP A 256 10.72 -6.65 -34.95
N GLN A 257 10.92 -5.73 -34.03
CA GLN A 257 10.98 -6.00 -32.59
C GLN A 257 9.72 -5.48 -31.90
N PHE A 258 9.17 -6.30 -31.00
CA PHE A 258 7.92 -6.00 -30.30
C PHE A 258 8.11 -6.11 -28.79
N LEU A 259 7.51 -5.19 -28.05
CA LEU A 259 7.48 -5.23 -26.58
C LEU A 259 6.80 -6.51 -26.06
N ALA A 260 5.75 -6.96 -26.76
CA ALA A 260 5.03 -8.19 -26.43
C ALA A 260 5.92 -9.45 -26.39
N LEU A 261 7.05 -9.43 -27.10
CA LEU A 261 7.99 -10.56 -27.16
C LEU A 261 9.17 -10.39 -26.20
N GLN A 262 9.23 -9.28 -25.47
CA GLN A 262 10.31 -9.06 -24.49
C GLN A 262 10.09 -9.88 -23.22
N PRO A 263 11.16 -10.30 -22.54
CA PRO A 263 11.04 -10.98 -21.25
C PRO A 263 10.30 -10.10 -20.23
N TYR A 264 9.32 -10.70 -19.55
CA TYR A 264 8.62 -10.01 -18.47
C TYR A 264 9.55 -9.81 -17.27
N PRO A 265 9.59 -8.63 -16.65
CA PRO A 265 10.53 -8.32 -15.59
C PRO A 265 10.53 -9.33 -14.45
N THR A 266 11.72 -9.67 -13.96
CA THR A 266 11.92 -10.52 -12.79
C THR A 266 12.49 -9.70 -11.64
N PRO A 267 12.05 -9.93 -10.38
CA PRO A 267 12.53 -9.17 -9.25
C PRO A 267 13.98 -9.55 -8.90
N PHE A 268 14.76 -8.56 -8.52
CA PHE A 268 16.09 -8.74 -7.98
C PHE A 268 16.09 -8.37 -6.50
N ALA A 269 15.98 -9.40 -5.63
CA ALA A 269 15.83 -9.21 -4.19
C ALA A 269 16.97 -8.40 -3.54
N GLY A 270 18.17 -8.43 -4.09
CA GLY A 270 19.31 -7.67 -3.60
C GLY A 270 19.20 -6.16 -3.71
N LEU A 271 18.19 -5.64 -4.43
CA LEU A 271 17.89 -4.21 -4.52
C LEU A 271 16.74 -3.76 -3.61
N MET A 272 16.08 -4.67 -2.90
CA MET A 272 15.00 -4.33 -1.95
C MET A 272 15.62 -3.85 -0.63
N ASP A 273 15.19 -2.68 -0.15
CA ASP A 273 15.73 -1.99 1.03
C ASP A 273 14.59 -1.40 1.86
N ASP A 274 13.98 -2.24 2.74
CA ASP A 274 12.83 -1.84 3.57
C ASP A 274 13.13 -0.62 4.45
N PRO A 275 14.29 -0.54 5.14
CA PRO A 275 14.63 0.64 5.92
C PRO A 275 14.68 1.94 5.09
N LEU A 276 15.16 1.86 3.85
CA LEU A 276 15.19 3.01 2.94
C LEU A 276 13.78 3.41 2.48
N GLU A 277 12.91 2.45 2.20
CA GLU A 277 11.51 2.72 1.85
C GLU A 277 10.76 3.42 3.01
N GLU A 278 10.99 3.00 4.26
CA GLU A 278 10.45 3.67 5.45
C GLU A 278 10.98 5.11 5.58
N GLN A 279 12.26 5.35 5.33
CA GLN A 279 12.84 6.69 5.33
C GLN A 279 12.16 7.61 4.31
N PHE A 280 11.95 7.13 3.09
CA PHE A 280 11.27 7.90 2.04
C PHE A 280 9.77 8.08 2.34
N SER A 281 9.13 7.13 3.00
CA SER A 281 7.76 7.29 3.48
C SER A 281 7.63 8.46 4.46
N LEU A 282 8.56 8.57 5.43
CA LEU A 282 8.61 9.70 6.35
C LEU A 282 8.85 11.02 5.61
N LEU A 283 9.81 11.05 4.68
CA LEU A 283 10.10 12.22 3.84
C LEU A 283 8.84 12.68 3.09
N PHE A 284 8.16 11.79 2.39
CA PHE A 284 7.01 12.15 1.56
C PHE A 284 5.81 12.60 2.38
N ASN A 285 5.56 11.96 3.51
CA ASN A 285 4.50 12.37 4.43
C ASN A 285 4.79 13.76 5.01
N THR A 286 6.04 14.05 5.37
CA THR A 286 6.46 15.37 5.82
C THR A 286 6.29 16.43 4.71
N VAL A 287 6.72 16.14 3.47
CA VAL A 287 6.53 17.05 2.33
C VAL A 287 5.04 17.29 2.05
N ARG A 288 4.20 16.25 2.10
CA ARG A 288 2.74 16.40 1.93
C ARG A 288 2.16 17.31 3.00
N THR A 289 2.55 17.12 4.25
CA THR A 289 2.10 17.96 5.37
C THR A 289 2.52 19.42 5.19
N VAL A 290 3.77 19.67 4.82
CA VAL A 290 4.24 21.04 4.49
C VAL A 290 3.40 21.64 3.36
N ARG A 291 3.17 20.91 2.26
CA ARG A 291 2.38 21.39 1.12
C ARG A 291 0.93 21.68 1.49
N ASN A 292 0.31 20.83 2.30
CA ASN A 292 -1.05 21.03 2.78
C ASN A 292 -1.14 22.28 3.67
N LEU A 293 -0.25 22.43 4.64
CA LEU A 293 -0.20 23.62 5.49
C LEU A 293 -0.02 24.92 4.67
N ARG A 294 0.84 24.88 3.64
CA ARG A 294 1.01 26.02 2.72
C ARG A 294 -0.28 26.37 1.99
N ALA A 295 -0.97 25.37 1.46
CA ALA A 295 -2.24 25.56 0.73
C ALA A 295 -3.34 26.11 1.65
N GLU A 296 -3.46 25.58 2.85
CA GLU A 296 -4.44 25.99 3.87
C GLU A 296 -4.18 27.43 4.35
N ALA A 297 -2.91 27.78 4.58
CA ALA A 297 -2.50 29.14 4.94
C ALA A 297 -2.55 30.12 3.76
N GLY A 298 -2.84 29.69 2.54
CA GLY A 298 -2.89 30.55 1.35
C GLY A 298 -1.52 31.04 0.87
N ILE A 299 -0.43 30.34 1.22
CA ILE A 299 0.94 30.69 0.79
C ILE A 299 1.09 30.37 -0.70
N LYS A 300 1.60 31.33 -1.48
CA LYS A 300 1.79 31.15 -2.93
C LYS A 300 2.71 29.96 -3.25
N PRO A 301 2.41 29.16 -4.28
CA PRO A 301 3.17 27.93 -4.58
C PRO A 301 4.68 28.13 -4.77
N GLY A 302 5.12 29.25 -5.35
CA GLY A 302 6.55 29.56 -5.58
C GLY A 302 7.28 30.22 -4.42
N GLN A 303 6.57 30.65 -3.37
CA GLN A 303 7.15 31.34 -2.23
C GLN A 303 7.91 30.36 -1.33
N ARG A 304 9.19 30.62 -1.02
CA ARG A 304 9.95 29.82 -0.06
C ARG A 304 9.61 30.26 1.36
N ILE A 305 9.66 29.30 2.30
CA ILE A 305 9.25 29.51 3.70
C ILE A 305 10.28 28.95 4.67
N GLU A 306 10.32 29.49 5.88
CA GLU A 306 10.94 28.84 7.03
C GLU A 306 10.04 27.69 7.49
N THR A 307 10.63 26.55 7.88
CA THR A 307 9.90 25.40 8.41
C THR A 307 10.67 24.79 9.56
N ILE A 308 9.98 24.48 10.64
CA ILE A 308 10.51 23.79 11.80
C ILE A 308 9.86 22.42 11.86
N LEU A 309 10.69 21.38 11.96
CA LEU A 309 10.26 20.00 12.17
C LEU A 309 10.66 19.58 13.56
N GLU A 310 9.71 19.12 14.36
CA GLU A 310 9.95 18.65 15.72
C GLU A 310 9.58 17.18 15.84
N SER A 311 10.47 16.37 16.39
CA SER A 311 10.23 14.97 16.74
C SER A 311 11.05 14.58 17.97
N ASP A 312 10.43 13.87 18.90
CA ASP A 312 11.11 13.29 20.06
C ASP A 312 11.92 12.03 19.69
N ASN A 313 11.65 11.44 18.51
CA ASN A 313 12.32 10.25 18.03
C ASN A 313 13.69 10.62 17.39
N PRO A 314 14.83 10.19 17.96
CA PRO A 314 16.15 10.48 17.41
C PRO A 314 16.35 9.92 16.00
N GLN A 315 15.76 8.76 15.70
CA GLN A 315 15.88 8.11 14.39
C GLN A 315 15.15 8.92 13.31
N GLU A 316 13.95 9.42 13.60
CA GLU A 316 13.23 10.31 12.67
C GLU A 316 14.02 11.60 12.42
N ARG A 317 14.57 12.22 13.46
CA ARG A 317 15.44 13.40 13.28
C ARG A 317 16.67 13.12 12.42
N GLN A 318 17.26 11.94 12.54
CA GLN A 318 18.38 11.53 11.70
C GLN A 318 17.93 11.39 10.23
N ILE A 319 16.80 10.74 9.97
CA ILE A 319 16.21 10.59 8.64
C ILE A 319 15.92 11.97 8.03
N LEU A 320 15.24 12.85 8.77
CA LEU A 320 14.90 14.19 8.31
C LEU A 320 16.15 15.03 7.97
N ARG A 321 17.25 14.88 8.76
CA ARG A 321 18.54 15.52 8.45
C ARG A 321 19.18 14.93 7.20
N ALA A 322 19.18 13.62 7.03
CA ALA A 322 19.73 12.94 5.86
C ALA A 322 18.96 13.29 4.56
N THR A 323 17.68 13.63 4.68
CA THR A 323 16.80 13.99 3.56
C THR A 323 16.50 15.49 3.47
N ALA A 324 17.27 16.33 4.19
CA ALA A 324 16.99 17.77 4.32
C ALA A 324 16.96 18.52 2.97
N ASP A 325 17.82 18.17 2.04
CA ASP A 325 17.86 18.81 0.72
C ASP A 325 16.61 18.47 -0.11
N TYR A 326 16.14 17.23 -0.07
CA TYR A 326 14.86 16.85 -0.69
C TYR A 326 13.66 17.58 -0.04
N LEU A 327 13.65 17.70 1.29
CA LEU A 327 12.63 18.47 2.02
C LEU A 327 12.59 19.92 1.58
N LYS A 328 13.76 20.57 1.49
CA LYS A 328 13.87 21.98 1.04
C LYS A 328 13.37 22.17 -0.38
N ASP A 329 13.76 21.29 -1.29
CA ASP A 329 13.39 21.43 -2.71
C ASP A 329 11.92 21.12 -2.96
N LEU A 330 11.41 20.01 -2.43
CA LEU A 330 10.04 19.55 -2.63
C LEU A 330 9.02 20.37 -1.85
N GLY A 331 9.38 20.82 -0.63
CA GLY A 331 8.56 21.66 0.25
C GLY A 331 8.62 23.15 -0.08
N LYS A 332 9.56 23.57 -0.96
CA LYS A 332 9.90 24.99 -1.19
C LYS A 332 10.27 25.69 0.12
N ILE A 333 11.16 25.05 0.87
CA ILE A 333 11.65 25.52 2.16
C ILE A 333 12.96 26.28 1.94
N ASP A 334 13.08 27.45 2.53
CA ASP A 334 14.31 28.24 2.54
C ASP A 334 15.18 27.85 3.73
N THR A 335 14.64 27.99 4.92
CA THR A 335 15.30 27.63 6.17
C THR A 335 14.58 26.45 6.82
N LEU A 336 15.31 25.35 7.05
CA LEU A 336 14.80 24.14 7.70
C LEU A 336 15.48 23.98 9.05
N VAL A 337 14.70 23.93 10.13
CA VAL A 337 15.16 23.62 11.49
C VAL A 337 14.59 22.28 11.90
N ILE A 338 15.45 21.36 12.40
CA ILE A 338 15.04 20.04 12.91
C ILE A 338 15.37 20.00 14.39
N ALA A 339 14.31 20.05 15.23
CA ALA A 339 14.37 20.13 16.69
C ALA A 339 13.80 18.88 17.37
N GLY A 340 14.05 18.74 18.68
CA GLY A 340 13.52 17.66 19.53
C GLY A 340 14.55 17.08 20.47
N GLY A 341 14.18 16.63 21.66
CA GLY A 341 14.98 15.96 22.70
C GLY A 341 16.09 16.80 23.26
N ASP A 342 16.13 17.75 24.01
CA ASP A 342 17.07 18.57 24.79
C ASP A 342 17.04 20.09 24.55
N SER A 343 16.23 20.58 23.64
CA SER A 343 16.08 22.03 23.43
C SER A 343 14.60 22.39 23.41
N ALA A 344 13.91 22.18 24.52
CA ALA A 344 12.54 22.67 24.64
C ALA A 344 12.56 24.18 24.94
N PRO A 345 11.79 25.03 24.22
CA PRO A 345 11.32 26.28 24.81
C PRO A 345 10.45 25.89 26.01
N ALA A 346 10.60 26.64 27.12
CA ALA A 346 9.98 26.34 28.40
C ALA A 346 8.49 25.99 28.27
N PRO A 347 8.00 24.97 29.01
CA PRO A 347 6.63 24.49 28.89
C PRO A 347 5.67 25.57 29.40
N VAL A 348 4.72 25.95 28.55
CA VAL A 348 3.47 26.53 29.00
C VAL A 348 2.69 25.36 29.62
N ALA A 349 2.32 25.52 30.89
CA ALA A 349 1.66 24.51 31.70
C ALA A 349 0.39 23.97 30.98
N PRO A 350 0.17 22.66 30.94
CA PRO A 350 -1.00 22.09 30.31
C PRO A 350 -2.22 22.31 31.17
N SER A 351 -3.15 23.09 30.69
CA SER A 351 -4.54 22.99 31.10
C SER A 351 -5.05 21.63 30.62
N GLY A 352 -5.45 20.76 31.53
CA GLY A 352 -5.73 19.34 31.38
C GLY A 352 -6.39 18.93 30.07
N SER A 353 -5.62 18.33 29.22
CA SER A 353 -6.11 17.57 28.05
C SER A 353 -5.92 16.09 28.33
N PHE A 354 -7.03 15.40 28.39
CA PHE A 354 -7.08 13.94 28.37
C PHE A 354 -6.49 13.48 27.03
N SER A 355 -5.23 13.05 27.02
CA SER A 355 -4.54 12.55 25.83
C SER A 355 -5.07 11.15 25.51
N VAL A 356 -5.93 11.05 24.50
CA VAL A 356 -6.37 9.77 23.91
C VAL A 356 -5.18 8.98 23.35
N GLY A 357 -4.08 9.66 23.02
CA GLY A 357 -2.84 9.03 22.51
C GLY A 357 -2.16 8.10 23.50
N THR A 358 -2.25 8.37 24.82
CA THR A 358 -1.60 7.51 25.84
C THR A 358 -2.41 6.25 26.15
N ALA A 359 -3.73 6.25 25.90
CA ALA A 359 -4.58 5.06 26.09
C ALA A 359 -4.50 4.09 24.91
N LEU A 360 -4.10 4.55 23.72
CA LEU A 360 -4.00 3.74 22.49
C LEU A 360 -2.57 3.30 22.14
N ALA A 361 -1.53 3.82 22.81
CA ALA A 361 -0.16 3.42 22.59
C ALA A 361 0.07 1.89 22.75
N PRO A 362 -0.55 1.19 23.70
CA PRO A 362 -0.48 -0.27 23.77
C PRO A 362 -1.16 -0.96 22.60
N LEU A 363 -2.23 -0.35 22.03
CA LEU A 363 -2.99 -0.89 20.91
C LEU A 363 -2.26 -0.72 19.57
N GLY A 364 -1.45 0.34 19.43
CA GLY A 364 -0.58 0.55 18.26
C GLY A 364 0.51 -0.51 18.15
N HIS A 365 1.10 -0.93 19.26
CA HIS A 365 2.01 -2.06 19.28
C HIS A 365 1.32 -3.40 19.03
N LEU A 366 0.11 -3.57 19.57
CA LEU A 366 -0.71 -4.76 19.30
C LEU A 366 -1.12 -4.82 17.82
N TRP A 367 -1.48 -3.69 17.22
CA TRP A 367 -1.86 -3.60 15.81
C TRP A 367 -0.68 -3.87 14.87
N LYS A 368 0.50 -3.31 15.14
CA LYS A 368 1.74 -3.63 14.40
C LYS A 368 2.14 -5.11 14.49
N SER A 369 1.83 -5.75 15.61
CA SER A 369 2.07 -7.19 15.82
C SER A 369 0.99 -8.08 15.20
N LEU A 370 -0.24 -7.55 15.01
CA LEU A 370 -1.36 -8.29 14.45
C LEU A 370 -1.52 -8.07 12.93
N TYR A 371 -1.05 -6.95 12.40
CA TYR A 371 -1.18 -6.61 10.99
C TYR A 371 -0.52 -7.66 10.06
N PRO A 372 0.71 -8.14 10.31
CA PRO A 372 1.31 -9.22 9.52
C PRO A 372 0.54 -10.54 9.60
N LEU A 373 -0.15 -10.76 10.72
CA LEU A 373 -0.98 -11.97 10.94
C LEU A 373 -2.28 -11.96 10.10
N LEU A 374 -2.74 -10.76 9.72
CA LEU A 374 -3.93 -10.56 8.88
C LEU A 374 -3.59 -10.55 7.39
N GLU A 375 -2.40 -10.09 7.04
CA GLU A 375 -1.96 -9.92 5.65
C GLU A 375 -1.39 -11.22 5.03
N THR A 376 -0.64 -12.00 5.82
CA THR A 376 -0.09 -13.30 5.39
C THR A 376 -0.18 -14.33 6.53
N PRO A 377 -1.38 -14.81 6.86
CA PRO A 377 -1.58 -15.64 8.06
C PRO A 377 -0.84 -16.98 8.01
N LEU A 378 -0.62 -17.54 6.82
CA LEU A 378 0.09 -18.82 6.64
C LEU A 378 1.61 -18.67 6.78
N ASP A 379 2.21 -17.64 6.21
CA ASP A 379 3.67 -17.41 6.28
C ASP A 379 4.09 -16.97 7.68
N TYR A 380 3.27 -16.16 8.34
CA TYR A 380 3.51 -15.77 9.73
C TYR A 380 3.36 -16.98 10.68
N ALA A 381 2.33 -17.81 10.46
CA ALA A 381 2.13 -19.01 11.26
C ALA A 381 3.26 -20.03 11.07
N THR A 382 3.78 -20.20 9.85
CA THR A 382 4.89 -21.13 9.58
C THR A 382 6.21 -20.63 10.17
N ASN A 383 6.52 -19.34 10.06
CA ASN A 383 7.72 -18.75 10.64
C ASN A 383 7.67 -18.68 12.17
N PHE A 384 6.51 -18.37 12.75
CA PHE A 384 6.29 -18.35 14.20
C PHE A 384 6.32 -19.77 14.80
N LEU A 385 5.81 -20.77 14.07
CA LEU A 385 5.88 -22.19 14.45
C LEU A 385 7.30 -22.76 14.38
N ALA A 386 8.15 -22.25 13.49
CA ALA A 386 9.54 -22.64 13.39
C ALA A 386 10.38 -22.17 14.59
N ASP A 387 10.04 -21.00 15.19
CA ASP A 387 10.84 -20.36 16.23
C ASP A 387 10.32 -20.64 17.66
N SER A 388 9.05 -20.98 17.87
CA SER A 388 8.45 -21.15 19.20
C SER A 388 7.28 -22.13 19.25
N ARG A 389 7.57 -23.40 19.43
CA ARG A 389 6.54 -24.47 19.38
C ARG A 389 5.43 -24.41 20.46
N ARG A 390 5.61 -23.77 21.59
CA ARG A 390 4.63 -23.79 22.69
C ARG A 390 3.60 -22.65 22.71
N PRO A 391 3.95 -21.37 22.55
CA PRO A 391 2.95 -20.32 22.50
C PRO A 391 2.16 -20.29 21.18
N ALA A 392 2.75 -20.76 20.07
CA ALA A 392 2.11 -20.82 18.77
C ALA A 392 0.95 -21.81 18.71
N LEU A 393 1.09 -22.98 19.30
CA LEU A 393 0.01 -23.97 19.40
C LEU A 393 -1.19 -23.43 20.20
N THR A 394 -0.94 -22.67 21.25
CA THR A 394 -2.01 -22.07 22.07
C THR A 394 -2.76 -20.97 21.31
N LEU A 395 -2.04 -20.14 20.52
CA LEU A 395 -2.63 -19.11 19.66
C LEU A 395 -3.41 -19.72 18.49
N LEU A 396 -2.90 -20.79 17.86
CA LEU A 396 -3.59 -21.50 16.79
C LEU A 396 -4.91 -22.12 17.31
N TRP A 397 -4.89 -22.73 18.49
CA TRP A 397 -6.10 -23.29 19.11
C TRP A 397 -7.11 -22.20 19.53
N LEU A 398 -6.62 -21.04 19.98
CA LEU A 398 -7.49 -19.88 20.24
C LEU A 398 -8.13 -19.35 18.94
N LEU A 399 -7.36 -19.29 17.85
CA LEU A 399 -7.88 -18.85 16.55
C LEU A 399 -8.88 -19.83 15.96
N VAL A 400 -8.58 -21.13 15.99
CA VAL A 400 -9.50 -22.21 15.57
C VAL A 400 -10.77 -22.20 16.44
N GLY A 401 -10.63 -21.95 17.74
CA GLY A 401 -11.76 -21.79 18.65
C GLY A 401 -12.62 -20.55 18.30
N LEU A 402 -12.02 -19.43 17.98
CA LEU A 402 -12.72 -18.19 17.56
C LEU A 402 -13.44 -18.35 16.20
N ILE A 403 -12.81 -19.01 15.24
CA ILE A 403 -13.43 -19.32 13.95
C ILE A 403 -14.57 -20.31 14.14
N GLY A 404 -14.37 -21.35 14.97
CA GLY A 404 -15.42 -22.29 15.32
C GLY A 404 -16.61 -21.62 16.03
N LEU A 405 -16.35 -20.65 16.93
CA LEU A 405 -17.38 -19.88 17.62
C LEU A 405 -18.14 -18.96 16.63
N ARG A 406 -17.45 -18.37 15.66
CA ARG A 406 -18.08 -17.54 14.60
C ARG A 406 -18.93 -18.37 13.64
N LEU A 407 -18.45 -19.54 13.25
CA LEU A 407 -19.22 -20.48 12.43
C LEU A 407 -20.43 -21.02 13.20
N ALA A 408 -20.26 -21.38 14.45
CA ALA A 408 -21.35 -21.84 15.31
C ALA A 408 -22.42 -20.74 15.54
N SER A 409 -21.99 -19.46 15.73
CA SER A 409 -22.91 -18.33 15.87
C SER A 409 -23.65 -18.02 14.56
N GLY A 410 -23.03 -18.21 13.41
CA GLY A 410 -23.67 -18.05 12.09
C GLY A 410 -24.71 -19.16 11.82
N VAL A 411 -24.40 -20.40 12.18
CA VAL A 411 -25.34 -21.53 12.08
C VAL A 411 -26.48 -21.37 13.11
N ALA A 412 -26.18 -20.95 14.34
CA ALA A 412 -27.20 -20.67 15.36
C ALA A 412 -28.17 -19.58 14.93
N ALA A 413 -27.67 -18.46 14.36
CA ALA A 413 -28.52 -17.39 13.84
C ALA A 413 -29.42 -17.83 12.66
N ALA A 414 -28.94 -18.77 11.81
CA ALA A 414 -29.73 -19.33 10.74
C ALA A 414 -30.82 -20.31 11.26
N VAL A 415 -30.56 -21.01 12.36
CA VAL A 415 -31.48 -21.95 13.01
C VAL A 415 -32.51 -21.24 13.88
N ASP A 416 -32.14 -20.13 14.56
CA ASP A 416 -33.03 -19.28 15.35
C ASP A 416 -34.14 -18.60 14.54
N SER A 417 -33.95 -18.52 13.20
CA SER A 417 -35.00 -18.00 12.30
C SER A 417 -36.16 -19.00 12.07
N THR A 418 -36.05 -20.25 12.59
CA THR A 418 -37.05 -21.30 12.39
C THR A 418 -37.76 -21.60 13.72
N PRO A 419 -39.04 -21.25 13.88
CA PRO A 419 -39.77 -21.45 15.14
C PRO A 419 -39.79 -22.92 15.57
N LEU A 420 -39.52 -23.20 16.82
CA LEU A 420 -39.41 -24.52 17.47
C LEU A 420 -38.16 -25.36 17.20
N PHE A 421 -37.37 -25.09 16.18
CA PHE A 421 -36.18 -25.87 15.84
C PHE A 421 -34.92 -25.36 16.58
N GLY A 422 -34.88 -24.06 16.87
CA GLY A 422 -33.80 -23.39 17.59
C GLY A 422 -33.67 -23.91 19.02
N ASP A 423 -34.75 -23.89 19.78
CA ASP A 423 -34.77 -24.31 21.17
C ASP A 423 -34.42 -25.79 21.36
N LEU A 424 -34.83 -26.65 20.40
CA LEU A 424 -34.51 -28.08 20.42
C LEU A 424 -33.01 -28.33 20.14
N MET A 425 -32.42 -27.58 19.22
CA MET A 425 -31.00 -27.71 18.87
C MET A 425 -30.08 -27.12 19.94
N GLU A 426 -30.50 -26.10 20.68
CA GLU A 426 -29.75 -25.59 21.84
C GLU A 426 -29.69 -26.65 22.95
N LEU A 427 -30.81 -27.32 23.25
CA LEU A 427 -30.86 -28.41 24.25
C LEU A 427 -29.96 -29.62 23.82
N VAL A 428 -29.99 -29.99 22.56
CA VAL A 428 -29.13 -31.05 22.01
C VAL A 428 -27.67 -30.63 22.06
N GLY A 429 -27.33 -29.39 21.66
CA GLY A 429 -25.98 -28.84 21.72
C GLY A 429 -25.42 -28.79 23.13
N LEU A 430 -26.23 -28.36 24.10
CA LEU A 430 -25.88 -28.33 25.53
C LEU A 430 -25.65 -29.75 26.08
N TYR A 431 -26.50 -30.71 25.73
CA TYR A 431 -26.33 -32.10 26.12
C TYR A 431 -25.02 -32.71 25.59
N TYR A 432 -24.72 -32.49 24.32
CA TYR A 432 -23.46 -32.98 23.73
C TYR A 432 -22.23 -32.29 24.31
N THR A 433 -22.28 -31.00 24.55
CA THR A 433 -21.19 -30.24 25.17
C THR A 433 -20.89 -30.71 26.58
N VAL A 434 -21.93 -30.87 27.42
CA VAL A 434 -21.77 -31.41 28.77
C VAL A 434 -21.25 -32.82 28.78
N THR A 435 -21.70 -33.67 27.84
CA THR A 435 -21.25 -35.07 27.71
C THR A 435 -19.80 -35.12 27.24
N LEU A 436 -19.36 -34.28 26.30
CA LEU A 436 -18.00 -34.20 25.82
C LEU A 436 -17.02 -33.73 26.92
N VAL A 437 -17.41 -32.67 27.65
CA VAL A 437 -16.64 -32.14 28.79
C VAL A 437 -16.50 -33.17 29.90
N ARG A 438 -17.60 -33.87 30.23
CA ARG A 438 -17.60 -34.90 31.27
C ARG A 438 -16.80 -36.14 30.89
N ARG A 439 -16.79 -36.55 29.61
CA ARG A 439 -16.17 -37.77 29.13
C ARG A 439 -14.68 -37.57 28.80
N HIS A 440 -14.28 -36.40 28.30
CA HIS A 440 -12.92 -36.18 27.76
C HIS A 440 -12.04 -35.17 28.51
N LEU A 441 -12.63 -34.28 29.33
CA LEU A 441 -11.86 -33.27 30.05
C LEU A 441 -11.70 -33.52 31.55
N LEU A 442 -12.61 -34.28 32.15
CA LEU A 442 -12.62 -34.53 33.60
C LEU A 442 -12.01 -35.84 34.06
N SER A 443 -11.82 -36.84 33.16
CA SER A 443 -11.17 -38.11 33.51
C SER A 443 -9.69 -38.13 33.09
N GLY A 444 -8.80 -38.38 34.06
CA GLY A 444 -7.35 -38.31 33.87
C GLY A 444 -6.74 -39.37 32.96
N GLY A 445 -7.49 -40.47 32.65
CA GLY A 445 -7.03 -41.56 31.79
C GLY A 445 -7.12 -41.28 30.28
N ASP A 446 -8.12 -40.50 29.88
CA ASP A 446 -8.42 -40.28 28.45
C ASP A 446 -7.57 -39.18 27.81
N ARG A 447 -6.91 -38.33 28.61
CA ARG A 447 -5.99 -37.30 28.11
C ARG A 447 -4.76 -37.88 27.39
N GLN A 448 -4.31 -39.07 27.81
CA GLN A 448 -3.15 -39.72 27.23
C GLN A 448 -3.53 -40.41 25.91
N GLN A 449 -4.74 -40.95 25.83
CA GLN A 449 -5.28 -41.60 24.65
C GLN A 449 -5.65 -40.57 23.57
N LEU A 450 -6.20 -39.42 23.94
CA LEU A 450 -6.48 -38.29 23.05
C LEU A 450 -5.18 -37.70 22.48
N ARG A 451 -4.13 -37.56 23.29
CA ARG A 451 -2.79 -37.14 22.83
C ARG A 451 -2.18 -38.14 21.82
N GLN A 452 -2.37 -39.43 22.05
CA GLN A 452 -1.85 -40.46 21.14
C GLN A 452 -2.60 -40.49 19.81
N SER A 453 -3.92 -40.37 19.84
CA SER A 453 -4.76 -40.34 18.62
C SER A 453 -4.55 -39.06 17.80
N LEU A 454 -4.39 -37.91 18.45
CA LEU A 454 -4.04 -36.64 17.78
C LEU A 454 -2.62 -36.68 17.22
N GLY A 455 -1.67 -37.29 17.92
CA GLY A 455 -0.29 -37.50 17.44
C GLY A 455 -0.22 -38.44 16.22
N ALA A 456 -1.02 -39.51 16.21
CA ALA A 456 -1.12 -40.42 15.08
C ALA A 456 -1.76 -39.76 13.85
N TRP A 457 -2.87 -39.04 14.05
CA TRP A 457 -3.53 -38.27 12.99
C TRP A 457 -2.61 -37.17 12.43
N TRP A 458 -1.85 -36.48 13.30
CA TRP A 458 -0.89 -35.47 12.88
C TRP A 458 0.25 -36.05 12.03
N ALA A 459 0.76 -37.21 12.38
CA ALA A 459 1.80 -37.93 11.60
C ALA A 459 1.28 -38.43 10.24
N GLU A 460 -0.01 -38.74 10.15
CA GLU A 460 -0.66 -39.22 8.92
C GLU A 460 -0.96 -38.06 7.93
N VAL A 461 -1.27 -36.84 8.44
CA VAL A 461 -1.65 -35.69 7.62
C VAL A 461 -0.43 -34.87 7.17
N ILE A 462 0.64 -34.80 7.98
CA ILE A 462 1.81 -33.92 7.74
C ILE A 462 3.07 -34.69 7.33
N GLY A 463 3.07 -36.03 7.45
CA GLY A 463 4.22 -36.91 7.14
C GLY A 463 5.24 -36.99 8.29
N PRO A 464 6.18 -37.93 8.22
CA PRO A 464 7.17 -38.14 9.28
C PRO A 464 8.16 -36.98 9.38
N GLU A 465 8.49 -36.61 10.61
CA GLU A 465 9.48 -35.53 10.93
C GLU A 465 10.78 -35.74 10.15
N PRO A 466 11.34 -34.71 9.49
CA PRO A 466 12.65 -34.80 8.89
C PRO A 466 13.74 -34.98 9.98
N PRO A 467 14.80 -35.79 9.71
CA PRO A 467 15.84 -36.06 10.69
C PRO A 467 16.56 -34.78 11.13
N ALA A 468 16.79 -34.65 12.43
CA ALA A 468 17.45 -33.52 13.05
C ALA A 468 18.80 -33.23 12.37
N ARG A 469 18.99 -31.98 11.89
CA ARG A 469 20.29 -31.50 11.39
C ARG A 469 21.31 -31.54 12.53
N PRO A 470 22.53 -32.03 12.29
CA PRO A 470 23.59 -31.92 13.28
C PRO A 470 23.97 -30.45 13.55
N ALA A 471 24.19 -30.13 14.81
CA ALA A 471 24.59 -28.81 15.27
C ALA A 471 25.87 -28.32 14.56
N PRO A 472 25.97 -27.02 14.18
CA PRO A 472 27.16 -26.48 13.57
C PRO A 472 28.33 -26.48 14.59
N ARG A 473 29.45 -27.06 14.20
CA ARG A 473 30.71 -27.00 14.94
C ARG A 473 31.18 -25.54 14.92
N SER A 474 31.34 -24.98 16.10
CA SER A 474 31.99 -23.70 16.33
C SER A 474 33.50 -23.79 16.04
N THR A 475 33.94 -23.15 14.97
CA THR A 475 35.35 -22.86 14.72
C THR A 475 35.68 -21.50 15.35
N PRO A 476 36.73 -21.37 16.16
CA PRO A 476 37.10 -20.09 16.75
C PRO A 476 37.72 -19.18 15.69
N LEU A 477 37.25 -17.93 15.65
CA LEU A 477 37.86 -16.83 14.90
C LEU A 477 39.19 -16.40 15.55
N PRO A 478 40.21 -16.07 14.74
CA PRO A 478 41.46 -15.57 15.28
C PRO A 478 41.32 -14.14 15.80
N GLN A 479 41.82 -13.90 16.99
CA GLN A 479 41.95 -12.57 17.60
C GLN A 479 42.99 -11.75 16.83
N ALA A 480 42.53 -10.66 16.23
CA ALA A 480 43.41 -9.59 15.74
C ALA A 480 43.62 -8.57 16.87
N SER A 481 44.82 -8.50 17.37
CA SER A 481 45.32 -7.51 18.32
C SER A 481 45.42 -6.12 17.66
N LEU A 482 44.72 -5.14 18.22
CA LEU A 482 44.92 -3.72 17.95
C LEU A 482 46.04 -3.17 18.82
N PRO A 483 46.99 -2.37 18.30
CA PRO A 483 47.99 -1.71 19.12
C PRO A 483 47.44 -0.45 19.77
N LEU A 484 47.76 -0.29 21.05
CA LEU A 484 47.65 0.93 21.84
C LEU A 484 48.52 2.03 21.22
N ALA A 485 47.96 3.21 21.02
CA ALA A 485 48.75 4.44 20.88
C ALA A 485 48.55 5.30 22.13
N SER A 486 49.51 5.24 22.98
CA SER A 486 49.83 6.27 23.97
C SER A 486 50.86 7.21 23.34
N ASP A 487 50.86 8.42 23.84
CA ASP A 487 51.84 9.51 23.69
C ASP A 487 51.59 10.50 22.54
N LEU A 488 51.06 11.62 22.96
CA LEU A 488 51.73 12.93 22.80
C LEU A 488 50.96 13.99 23.60
N ALA A 489 51.49 14.18 24.81
CA ALA A 489 51.19 15.37 25.60
C ALA A 489 52.32 16.40 25.36
N ASN A 490 51.93 17.62 25.46
CA ASN A 490 52.76 18.73 25.93
C ASN A 490 53.51 19.59 24.91
N GLN A 491 53.03 20.84 24.80
CA GLN A 491 53.77 22.13 24.82
C GLN A 491 52.74 23.20 24.42
N GLY A 492 52.35 24.21 25.16
CA GLY A 492 53.08 25.01 26.14
C GLY A 492 53.07 26.48 25.73
N ASN A 493 52.69 27.37 26.64
CA ASN A 493 52.81 28.84 26.65
C ASN A 493 51.74 29.64 25.89
N GLY A 494 50.86 30.45 26.49
CA GLY A 494 51.15 31.42 27.59
C GLY A 494 51.22 32.84 27.05
N ARG A 495 50.20 33.65 27.33
CA ARG A 495 50.33 35.05 27.74
C ARG A 495 48.97 35.73 28.01
N ASP A 496 48.85 36.17 29.23
CA ASP A 496 47.90 37.17 29.74
C ASP A 496 47.83 38.42 28.89
N ASN A 497 46.62 39.00 28.77
CA ASN A 497 46.46 40.44 29.05
C ASN A 497 44.96 40.74 29.30
N GLY A 498 44.72 41.21 30.51
CA GLY A 498 43.43 41.70 30.95
C GLY A 498 43.05 43.04 30.32
N ALA A 499 41.77 43.25 30.15
CA ALA A 499 41.15 44.56 30.08
C ALA A 499 39.70 44.46 30.59
N HIS A 500 39.45 45.15 31.68
CA HIS A 500 38.13 45.45 32.23
C HIS A 500 37.32 46.23 31.20
N GLY A 501 36.14 45.72 30.81
CA GLY A 501 35.13 46.43 30.08
C GLY A 501 33.77 46.21 30.72
N GLN A 502 33.24 47.23 31.33
CA GLN A 502 31.89 47.28 31.88
C GLN A 502 30.89 47.10 30.72
N SER A 503 30.08 46.07 30.76
CA SER A 503 28.96 45.90 29.84
C SER A 503 27.69 46.55 30.42
N HIS A 504 27.30 47.67 29.85
CA HIS A 504 25.94 48.16 30.00
C HIS A 504 24.96 47.16 29.35
N GLY A 505 24.05 46.62 30.16
CA GLY A 505 22.95 45.81 29.70
C GLY A 505 22.00 46.61 28.83
N VAL A 506 22.06 46.39 27.52
CA VAL A 506 20.99 46.77 26.60
C VAL A 506 20.05 45.57 26.59
N SER A 507 18.92 45.72 27.27
CA SER A 507 17.80 44.81 27.13
C SER A 507 17.27 44.90 25.69
N THR A 508 17.57 43.87 24.89
CA THR A 508 16.93 43.65 23.58
C THR A 508 15.46 43.42 23.85
N PRO A 509 14.53 44.11 23.15
CA PRO A 509 13.11 43.85 23.31
C PRO A 509 12.84 42.41 22.88
N ALA A 510 12.08 41.65 23.69
CA ALA A 510 11.62 40.31 23.39
C ALA A 510 10.95 40.34 22.01
N ALA A 511 11.40 39.47 21.10
CA ALA A 511 10.78 39.31 19.81
C ALA A 511 9.30 38.93 20.02
N PRO A 512 8.37 39.48 19.22
CA PRO A 512 6.94 39.13 19.34
C PRO A 512 6.77 37.63 19.21
N PRO A 513 5.76 37.03 19.88
CA PRO A 513 5.51 35.59 19.80
C PRO A 513 5.37 35.19 18.33
N ARG A 514 6.16 34.22 17.89
CA ARG A 514 6.08 33.72 16.51
C ARG A 514 4.74 33.06 16.32
N GLN A 515 3.92 33.55 15.42
CA GLN A 515 2.68 32.93 14.99
C GLN A 515 3.03 31.69 14.16
N LEU A 516 2.74 30.52 14.68
CA LEU A 516 3.11 29.24 14.09
C LEU A 516 1.88 28.49 13.55
N PHE A 517 1.91 28.08 12.30
CA PHE A 517 0.89 27.23 11.71
C PHE A 517 1.35 25.78 11.76
N ALA A 518 0.61 24.95 12.50
CA ALA A 518 1.04 23.60 12.86
C ALA A 518 0.30 22.51 12.11
N GLY A 519 0.99 21.42 11.82
CA GLY A 519 0.45 20.15 11.35
C GLY A 519 1.28 18.98 11.87
N VAL A 520 0.73 17.78 11.82
CA VAL A 520 1.38 16.57 12.34
C VAL A 520 1.39 15.49 11.27
N THR A 521 2.49 14.75 11.17
CA THR A 521 2.59 13.54 10.35
C THR A 521 3.29 12.45 11.15
N GLY A 522 2.55 11.39 11.53
CA GLY A 522 3.05 10.42 12.51
C GLY A 522 3.38 11.11 13.83
N THR A 523 4.65 11.02 14.25
CA THR A 523 5.19 11.67 15.45
C THR A 523 5.94 12.98 15.17
N VAL A 524 6.04 13.38 13.89
CA VAL A 524 6.70 14.62 13.48
C VAL A 524 5.70 15.77 13.47
N GLN A 525 5.99 16.82 14.23
CA GLN A 525 5.27 18.08 14.16
C GLN A 525 5.92 19.01 13.14
N VAL A 526 5.12 19.56 12.24
CA VAL A 526 5.53 20.52 11.20
C VAL A 526 5.01 21.89 11.59
N LEU A 527 5.90 22.87 11.74
CA LEU A 527 5.57 24.24 12.14
C LEU A 527 6.05 25.23 11.07
N ILE A 528 5.14 26.10 10.64
CA ILE A 528 5.44 27.15 9.66
C ILE A 528 5.23 28.52 10.32
N PRO A 529 6.28 29.34 10.52
CA PRO A 529 6.12 30.71 10.97
C PRO A 529 5.41 31.56 9.90
N LEU A 530 4.29 32.19 10.27
CA LEU A 530 3.46 32.97 9.33
C LEU A 530 3.79 34.47 9.26
N THR A 531 4.65 34.94 10.12
CA THR A 531 4.97 36.38 10.22
C THR A 531 5.46 36.95 8.88
N GLY A 532 4.72 37.88 8.30
CA GLY A 532 5.07 38.48 7.01
C GLY A 532 4.79 37.63 5.76
N LEU A 533 4.23 36.42 5.91
CA LEU A 533 3.92 35.54 4.79
C LEU A 533 2.47 35.65 4.33
N VAL A 534 1.53 35.80 5.28
CA VAL A 534 0.09 35.82 5.04
C VAL A 534 -0.58 36.85 5.98
N ASP A 535 -1.79 37.28 5.63
CA ASP A 535 -2.66 38.03 6.53
C ASP A 535 -3.24 37.05 7.57
N VAL A 536 -2.68 37.08 8.78
CA VAL A 536 -3.02 36.18 9.88
C VAL A 536 -4.45 36.42 10.38
N GLU A 537 -4.94 37.67 10.36
CA GLU A 537 -6.32 37.97 10.77
C GLU A 537 -7.34 37.41 9.79
N ALA A 538 -7.06 37.50 8.49
CA ALA A 538 -7.89 36.88 7.46
C ALA A 538 -7.87 35.35 7.58
N LEU A 539 -6.70 34.72 7.87
CA LEU A 539 -6.58 33.28 8.10
C LEU A 539 -7.34 32.85 9.36
N ARG A 540 -7.22 33.59 10.46
CA ARG A 540 -7.95 33.37 11.70
C ARG A 540 -9.47 33.39 11.47
N ALA A 541 -9.96 34.39 10.74
CA ALA A 541 -11.38 34.53 10.40
C ALA A 541 -11.87 33.32 9.55
N LYS A 542 -11.06 32.89 8.59
CA LYS A 542 -11.35 31.68 7.78
C LYS A 542 -11.43 30.42 8.63
N LEU A 543 -10.43 30.15 9.46
CA LEU A 543 -10.38 28.97 10.31
C LEU A 543 -11.52 28.96 11.35
N THR A 544 -11.89 30.13 11.90
CA THR A 544 -13.05 30.24 12.79
C THR A 544 -14.36 29.87 12.08
N LYS A 545 -14.51 30.30 10.83
CA LYS A 545 -15.67 29.94 10.00
C LYS A 545 -15.69 28.44 9.68
N ASP A 546 -14.53 27.87 9.33
CA ASP A 546 -14.40 26.45 9.04
C ASP A 546 -14.65 25.59 10.28
N LEU A 547 -14.17 26.02 11.46
CA LEU A 547 -14.45 25.37 12.75
C LEU A 547 -15.96 25.36 13.05
N ALA A 548 -16.62 26.52 12.92
CA ALA A 548 -18.07 26.60 13.15
C ALA A 548 -18.88 25.67 12.22
N LYS A 549 -18.42 25.49 10.97
CA LYS A 549 -19.04 24.56 10.02
C LYS A 549 -18.86 23.10 10.45
N VAL A 550 -17.67 22.72 10.84
CA VAL A 550 -17.36 21.35 11.27
C VAL A 550 -18.06 21.01 12.60
N GLU A 551 -18.12 21.95 13.52
CA GLU A 551 -18.86 21.79 14.78
C GLU A 551 -20.38 21.64 14.56
N ALA A 552 -20.94 22.38 13.62
CA ALA A 552 -22.35 22.24 13.25
C ALA A 552 -22.62 20.86 12.61
N GLU A 553 -21.70 20.35 11.78
CA GLU A 553 -21.79 19.02 11.20
C GLU A 553 -21.69 17.91 12.27
N ALA A 554 -20.75 18.03 13.21
CA ALA A 554 -20.61 17.12 14.33
C ALA A 554 -21.88 17.10 15.21
N GLN A 555 -22.46 18.26 15.50
CA GLN A 555 -23.72 18.39 16.23
C GLN A 555 -24.89 17.74 15.48
N ALA A 556 -24.99 17.92 14.18
CA ALA A 556 -26.04 17.31 13.35
C ALA A 556 -25.91 15.78 13.34
N LEU A 557 -24.69 15.24 13.19
CA LEU A 557 -24.40 13.82 13.24
C LEU A 557 -24.69 13.23 14.63
N THR A 558 -24.31 13.92 15.70
CA THR A 558 -24.62 13.55 17.09
C THR A 558 -26.14 13.51 17.32
N GLY A 559 -26.86 14.55 16.88
CA GLY A 559 -28.33 14.58 16.98
C GLY A 559 -29.00 13.43 16.22
N ARG A 560 -28.46 13.08 15.04
CA ARG A 560 -28.93 11.96 14.22
C ARG A 560 -28.66 10.61 14.87
N LEU A 561 -27.50 10.43 15.47
CA LEU A 561 -27.10 9.20 16.18
C LEU A 561 -27.78 9.03 17.53
N ASN A 562 -28.22 10.12 18.17
CA ASN A 562 -29.02 10.09 19.41
C ASN A 562 -30.50 9.84 19.15
N ASN A 563 -30.96 9.82 17.89
CA ASN A 563 -32.35 9.55 17.56
C ASN A 563 -32.57 8.01 17.45
N PRO A 564 -33.31 7.39 18.39
CA PRO A 564 -33.59 5.95 18.35
C PRO A 564 -34.29 5.53 17.06
N GLY A 565 -35.16 6.39 16.52
CA GLY A 565 -35.83 6.12 15.24
C GLY A 565 -34.91 6.02 14.03
N PHE A 566 -33.70 6.58 14.09
CA PHE A 566 -32.68 6.43 13.07
C PHE A 566 -31.81 5.19 13.35
N VAL A 567 -31.33 5.04 14.59
CA VAL A 567 -30.38 3.97 14.96
C VAL A 567 -31.01 2.59 14.83
N ASP A 568 -32.29 2.46 15.20
CA ASP A 568 -33.02 1.17 15.19
C ASP A 568 -33.56 0.80 13.79
N LYS A 569 -33.77 1.78 12.89
CA LYS A 569 -34.40 1.56 11.58
C LYS A 569 -33.46 1.65 10.39
N ALA A 570 -32.32 2.31 10.54
CA ALA A 570 -31.36 2.44 9.43
C ALA A 570 -30.49 1.17 9.31
N PRO A 571 -30.05 0.81 8.08
CA PRO A 571 -29.09 -0.28 7.88
C PRO A 571 -27.83 -0.07 8.73
N ALA A 572 -27.27 -1.15 9.28
CA ALA A 572 -26.09 -1.10 10.16
C ALA A 572 -24.89 -0.36 9.50
N THR A 573 -24.72 -0.51 8.19
CA THR A 573 -23.69 0.19 7.41
C THR A 573 -23.85 1.71 7.42
N VAL A 574 -25.10 2.21 7.39
CA VAL A 574 -25.40 3.66 7.41
C VAL A 574 -25.15 4.23 8.82
N VAL A 575 -25.49 3.48 9.87
CA VAL A 575 -25.22 3.88 11.25
C VAL A 575 -23.71 3.89 11.53
N THR A 576 -22.98 2.88 11.04
CA THR A 576 -21.52 2.80 11.17
C THR A 576 -20.86 3.95 10.42
N GLY A 577 -21.29 4.25 9.19
CA GLY A 577 -20.80 5.39 8.42
C GLY A 577 -21.06 6.74 9.11
N ALA A 578 -22.23 6.92 9.74
CA ALA A 578 -22.52 8.13 10.50
C ALA A 578 -21.64 8.27 11.76
N ARG A 579 -21.30 7.18 12.44
CA ARG A 579 -20.36 7.20 13.59
C ARG A 579 -18.94 7.54 13.16
N GLN A 580 -18.51 6.99 12.04
CA GLN A 580 -17.20 7.30 11.48
C GLN A 580 -17.10 8.77 11.07
N ALA A 581 -18.11 9.29 10.37
CA ALA A 581 -18.16 10.70 9.98
C ALA A 581 -18.17 11.63 11.21
N LEU A 582 -18.83 11.26 12.30
CA LEU A 582 -18.79 12.02 13.56
C LEU A 582 -17.37 12.05 14.14
N ALA A 583 -16.70 10.92 14.23
CA ALA A 583 -15.33 10.84 14.75
C ALA A 583 -14.33 11.65 13.89
N GLU A 584 -14.52 11.65 12.58
CA GLU A 584 -13.73 12.46 11.64
C GLU A 584 -13.98 13.97 11.87
N ALA A 585 -15.24 14.39 12.01
CA ALA A 585 -15.60 15.78 12.27
C ALA A 585 -15.07 16.27 13.64
N GLU A 586 -15.15 15.47 14.69
CA GLU A 586 -14.59 15.80 16.02
C GLU A 586 -13.07 15.95 15.99
N THR A 587 -12.40 15.06 15.26
CA THR A 587 -10.94 15.14 15.04
C THR A 587 -10.56 16.41 14.31
N GLN A 588 -11.29 16.75 13.26
CA GLN A 588 -11.06 17.94 12.44
C GLN A 588 -11.33 19.22 13.24
N ALA A 589 -12.37 19.26 14.07
CA ALA A 589 -12.64 20.38 14.97
C ALA A 589 -11.50 20.58 15.99
N THR A 590 -10.94 19.50 16.52
CA THR A 590 -9.81 19.55 17.45
C THR A 590 -8.56 20.14 16.80
N ILE A 591 -8.25 19.72 15.57
CA ILE A 591 -7.12 20.27 14.78
C ILE A 591 -7.32 21.77 14.51
N LEU A 592 -8.52 22.18 14.14
CA LEU A 592 -8.82 23.59 13.86
C LEU A 592 -8.73 24.47 15.13
N ARG A 593 -9.14 23.98 16.31
CA ARG A 593 -8.98 24.68 17.59
C ARG A 593 -7.50 24.85 17.96
N ASP A 594 -6.69 23.79 17.88
CA ASP A 594 -5.26 23.86 18.15
C ASP A 594 -4.56 24.88 17.23
N ARG A 595 -4.93 24.91 15.95
CA ARG A 595 -4.40 25.89 15.00
C ARG A 595 -4.80 27.31 15.33
N LEU A 596 -6.05 27.55 15.73
CA LEU A 596 -6.53 28.87 16.15
C LEU A 596 -5.86 29.38 17.44
N GLU A 597 -5.54 28.47 18.35
CA GLU A 597 -4.86 28.80 19.60
C GLU A 597 -3.39 29.21 19.35
N ARG A 598 -2.74 28.62 18.36
CA ARG A 598 -1.33 28.91 17.99
C ARG A 598 -1.18 30.15 17.08
N LEU A 599 -2.25 30.65 16.46
CA LEU A 599 -2.29 31.88 15.68
C LEU A 599 -2.54 33.11 16.56
#